data_88b09fbe134fb9e42d648687b5520af8
#
_entry.id   88b09fbe134fb9e42d648687b5520af8
#
_cell.length_a   1.000
_cell.length_b   1.000
_cell.length_c   1.000
_cell.angle_alpha   90.00
_cell.angle_beta   90.00
_cell.angle_gamma   90.00
#
_symmetry.space_group_name_H-M   'P 1'
#
loop_
_entity.id
_entity.type
_entity.pdbx_description
1 polymer ?
#
loop_
_entity_poly.entity_id
_entity_poly.type
_entity_poly.pdbx_seq_one_letter_code
_entity_poly.pdbx_strand_id
1 'polypeptide(L)'
;CRIGHFAEAQILEAIEIDYIDESEVLSPADDVYHIDKKQFKVPFVCGAKDLGEALRRINEGASMIRTKGEPGTGDVVQAVRHMRMMNREIARITSMRQDELFEVAKELRVPYELVLKVHDTGRLPVVNFAAGGVATPADAALMMQLGAEGVFVGSGIFKSGNPKKRADAIVKAVTNYKDAKMLAELSSDLGEAMVGINESEIQLLMAERGK
;
A
#
# COMPACT_ATOMS: atom_id res chain seq x y z
N CYS A 1 -3.09 10.75 9.06
CA CYS A 1 -2.26 11.76 9.74
C CYS A 1 -0.91 11.89 9.05
N ARG A 2 -0.18 12.94 9.35
CA ARG A 2 1.19 13.16 8.87
C ARG A 2 2.17 12.21 9.56
N ILE A 3 3.24 11.83 8.86
CA ILE A 3 4.31 11.01 9.44
C ILE A 3 4.86 11.69 10.69
N GLY A 4 4.94 10.94 11.80
CA GLY A 4 5.46 11.40 13.10
C GLY A 4 4.51 12.30 13.90
N HIS A 5 3.34 12.65 13.38
CA HIS A 5 2.43 13.56 14.05
C HIS A 5 1.48 12.84 15.02
N PHE A 6 1.98 12.39 16.15
CA PHE A 6 1.21 11.65 17.15
C PHE A 6 -0.01 12.42 17.70
N ALA A 7 0.02 13.76 17.77
CA ALA A 7 -1.14 14.54 18.21
C ALA A 7 -2.31 14.48 17.20
N GLU A 8 -2.04 14.48 15.88
CA GLU A 8 -3.09 14.23 14.89
C GLU A 8 -3.68 12.82 15.06
N ALA A 9 -2.84 11.82 15.33
CA ALA A 9 -3.33 10.46 15.57
C ALA A 9 -4.22 10.39 16.83
N GLN A 10 -3.87 11.10 17.90
CA GLN A 10 -4.69 11.19 19.12
C GLN A 10 -6.06 11.83 18.85
N ILE A 11 -6.10 12.87 18.02
CA ILE A 11 -7.37 13.51 17.62
C ILE A 11 -8.22 12.54 16.80
N LEU A 12 -7.60 11.82 15.84
CA LEU A 12 -8.30 10.85 15.00
C LEU A 12 -8.84 9.68 15.82
N GLU A 13 -8.08 9.17 16.79
CA GLU A 13 -8.57 8.14 17.73
C GLU A 13 -9.73 8.65 18.57
N ALA A 14 -9.67 9.90 19.04
CA ALA A 14 -10.71 10.49 19.87
C ALA A 14 -12.06 10.68 19.13
N ILE A 15 -12.05 10.80 17.82
CA ILE A 15 -13.27 10.84 16.99
C ILE A 15 -13.72 9.46 16.48
N GLU A 16 -13.09 8.39 17.00
CA GLU A 16 -13.51 7.00 16.81
C GLU A 16 -13.50 6.53 15.35
N ILE A 17 -12.44 6.89 14.58
CA ILE A 17 -12.27 6.37 13.23
C ILE A 17 -11.79 4.90 13.26
N ASP A 18 -12.07 4.14 12.20
CA ASP A 18 -11.75 2.71 12.12
C ASP A 18 -10.26 2.41 11.91
N TYR A 19 -9.55 3.25 11.14
CA TYR A 19 -8.12 3.13 10.83
C TYR A 19 -7.46 4.49 10.70
N ILE A 20 -6.20 4.60 11.15
CA ILE A 20 -5.34 5.77 10.92
C ILE A 20 -4.31 5.42 9.86
N ASP A 21 -4.27 6.16 8.76
CA ASP A 21 -3.18 6.10 7.78
C ASP A 21 -2.10 7.12 8.17
N GLU A 22 -0.92 6.66 8.62
CA GLU A 22 0.27 7.49 8.77
C GLU A 22 0.91 7.65 7.39
N SER A 23 0.61 8.77 6.73
CA SER A 23 0.70 8.89 5.28
C SER A 23 1.84 9.79 4.79
N GLU A 24 2.63 9.25 3.87
CA GLU A 24 3.62 10.00 3.08
C GLU A 24 3.00 10.97 2.06
N VAL A 25 1.71 10.84 1.78
CA VAL A 25 0.98 11.75 0.87
C VAL A 25 0.94 13.15 1.44
N LEU A 26 0.84 13.27 2.75
CA LEU A 26 0.96 14.54 3.46
C LEU A 26 2.42 14.89 3.70
N SER A 27 2.72 16.19 3.87
CA SER A 27 4.07 16.61 4.27
C SER A 27 4.38 16.05 5.66
N PRO A 28 5.54 15.41 5.88
CA PRO A 28 5.92 14.88 7.19
C PRO A 28 5.93 15.98 8.27
N ALA A 29 5.55 15.63 9.49
CA ALA A 29 5.76 16.46 10.67
C ALA A 29 7.09 16.14 11.35
N ASP A 30 7.56 14.90 11.17
CA ASP A 30 8.86 14.44 11.62
C ASP A 30 9.53 13.68 10.46
N ASP A 31 10.78 13.97 10.18
CA ASP A 31 11.57 13.35 9.11
C ASP A 31 12.45 12.19 9.60
N VAL A 32 12.47 11.93 10.90
CA VAL A 32 13.26 10.90 11.55
C VAL A 32 12.38 9.81 12.18
N TYR A 33 11.35 10.21 12.96
CA TYR A 33 10.55 9.29 13.74
C TYR A 33 9.14 9.11 13.20
N HIS A 34 8.73 7.85 13.10
CA HIS A 34 7.35 7.47 12.93
C HIS A 34 6.62 7.40 14.28
N ILE A 35 5.30 7.41 14.23
CA ILE A 35 4.46 7.26 15.43
C ILE A 35 4.65 5.86 16.02
N ASP A 36 4.82 5.77 17.34
CA ASP A 36 4.70 4.50 18.07
C ASP A 36 3.22 4.08 18.13
N LYS A 37 2.84 3.24 17.19
CA LYS A 37 1.45 2.81 16.96
C LYS A 37 0.92 1.91 18.07
N LYS A 38 1.83 1.34 18.88
CA LYS A 38 1.47 0.48 20.04
C LYS A 38 0.83 1.28 21.18
N GLN A 39 0.95 2.61 21.15
CA GLN A 39 0.30 3.50 22.12
C GLN A 39 -1.18 3.74 21.84
N PHE A 40 -1.69 3.27 20.69
CA PHE A 40 -3.05 3.51 20.22
C PHE A 40 -3.88 2.23 20.20
N LYS A 41 -5.19 2.36 20.33
CA LYS A 41 -6.16 1.26 20.17
C LYS A 41 -6.59 1.10 18.72
N VAL A 42 -6.68 2.22 17.99
CA VAL A 42 -7.02 2.25 16.57
C VAL A 42 -5.88 1.66 15.75
N PRO A 43 -6.16 0.72 14.82
CA PRO A 43 -5.14 0.14 13.97
C PRO A 43 -4.61 1.15 12.95
N PHE A 44 -3.33 1.01 12.60
CA PHE A 44 -2.64 1.88 11.65
C PHE A 44 -2.40 1.19 10.32
N VAL A 45 -2.54 1.98 9.24
CA VAL A 45 -2.09 1.67 7.89
C VAL A 45 -0.83 2.47 7.59
N CYS A 46 0.16 1.85 6.95
CA CYS A 46 1.39 2.53 6.52
C CYS A 46 1.78 2.13 5.10
N GLY A 47 2.35 3.08 4.36
CA GLY A 47 2.96 2.82 3.07
C GLY A 47 4.32 2.15 3.18
N ALA A 48 4.64 1.25 2.24
CA ALA A 48 5.96 0.66 2.09
C ALA A 48 6.28 0.38 0.62
N LYS A 49 7.55 0.57 0.24
CA LYS A 49 8.06 0.31 -1.12
C LYS A 49 8.67 -1.07 -1.25
N ASP A 50 9.20 -1.58 -0.15
CA ASP A 50 9.97 -2.81 -0.06
C ASP A 50 9.67 -3.55 1.25
N LEU A 51 10.20 -4.75 1.37
CA LEU A 51 9.97 -5.60 2.54
C LEU A 51 10.58 -5.02 3.82
N GLY A 52 11.77 -4.42 3.73
CA GLY A 52 12.43 -3.83 4.89
C GLY A 52 11.62 -2.69 5.47
N GLU A 53 11.11 -1.79 4.63
CA GLU A 53 10.24 -0.70 5.05
C GLU A 53 8.93 -1.24 5.66
N ALA A 54 8.30 -2.24 5.02
CA ALA A 54 7.09 -2.86 5.55
C ALA A 54 7.31 -3.46 6.94
N LEU A 55 8.39 -4.22 7.12
CA LEU A 55 8.69 -4.86 8.41
C LEU A 55 9.04 -3.84 9.49
N ARG A 56 9.68 -2.71 9.15
CA ARG A 56 9.90 -1.62 10.11
C ARG A 56 8.57 -1.01 10.57
N ARG A 57 7.65 -0.71 9.66
CA ARG A 57 6.30 -0.21 10.01
C ARG A 57 5.51 -1.21 10.85
N ILE A 58 5.59 -2.50 10.53
CA ILE A 58 4.97 -3.57 11.32
C ILE A 58 5.59 -3.65 12.72
N ASN A 59 6.91 -3.52 12.83
CA ASN A 59 7.60 -3.48 14.13
C ASN A 59 7.14 -2.32 15.01
N GLU A 60 6.81 -1.18 14.42
CA GLU A 60 6.24 -0.01 15.09
C GLU A 60 4.76 -0.18 15.46
N GLY A 61 4.10 -1.24 14.99
CA GLY A 61 2.71 -1.56 15.30
C GLY A 61 1.72 -1.35 14.15
N ALA A 62 2.18 -1.17 12.91
CA ALA A 62 1.25 -1.12 11.77
C ALA A 62 0.49 -2.44 11.63
N SER A 63 -0.83 -2.34 11.47
CA SER A 63 -1.77 -3.47 11.32
C SER A 63 -2.09 -3.77 9.85
N MET A 64 -1.75 -2.87 8.95
CA MET A 64 -1.91 -2.98 7.51
C MET A 64 -0.78 -2.26 6.79
N ILE A 65 -0.30 -2.87 5.71
CA ILE A 65 0.64 -2.23 4.77
C ILE A 65 -0.09 -1.95 3.46
N ARG A 66 0.30 -0.89 2.81
CA ARG A 66 -0.06 -0.60 1.42
C ARG A 66 1.15 -0.22 0.59
N THR A 67 1.08 -0.37 -0.72
CA THR A 67 2.09 0.22 -1.59
C THR A 67 2.06 1.75 -1.44
N LYS A 68 3.21 2.41 -1.57
CA LYS A 68 3.27 3.87 -1.55
C LYS A 68 2.65 4.46 -2.81
N GLY A 69 2.98 3.92 -3.99
CA GLY A 69 2.46 4.43 -5.26
C GLY A 69 2.67 5.94 -5.43
N GLU A 70 2.03 6.52 -6.42
CA GLU A 70 1.92 7.97 -6.58
C GLU A 70 0.43 8.34 -6.66
N PRO A 71 -0.19 8.75 -5.56
CA PRO A 71 -1.61 9.06 -5.52
C PRO A 71 -1.91 10.32 -6.35
N GLY A 72 -3.11 10.34 -6.96
CA GLY A 72 -3.55 11.48 -7.75
C GLY A 72 -3.09 11.49 -9.21
N THR A 73 -2.27 10.53 -9.63
CA THR A 73 -1.70 10.45 -10.99
C THR A 73 -2.54 9.66 -11.97
N GLY A 74 -3.32 8.66 -11.49
CA GLY A 74 -3.96 7.68 -12.37
C GLY A 74 -2.96 6.73 -13.06
N ASP A 75 -1.71 6.68 -12.59
CA ASP A 75 -0.62 5.83 -13.09
C ASP A 75 -0.23 4.82 -12.00
N VAL A 76 -0.43 3.53 -12.26
CA VAL A 76 -0.19 2.43 -11.31
C VAL A 76 1.26 1.93 -11.31
N VAL A 77 2.14 2.47 -12.15
CA VAL A 77 3.48 1.92 -12.36
C VAL A 77 4.27 1.80 -11.06
N GLN A 78 4.21 2.79 -10.18
CA GLN A 78 4.88 2.74 -8.87
C GLN A 78 4.29 1.68 -7.94
N ALA A 79 2.96 1.60 -7.86
CA ALA A 79 2.29 0.57 -7.07
C ALA A 79 2.66 -0.84 -7.55
N VAL A 80 2.74 -1.05 -8.87
CA VAL A 80 3.19 -2.31 -9.49
C VAL A 80 4.64 -2.61 -9.13
N ARG A 81 5.53 -1.62 -9.22
CA ARG A 81 6.95 -1.77 -8.84
C ARG A 81 7.10 -2.20 -7.37
N HIS A 82 6.40 -1.53 -6.47
CA HIS A 82 6.46 -1.84 -5.03
C HIS A 82 5.89 -3.24 -4.73
N MET A 83 4.76 -3.62 -5.34
CA MET A 83 4.19 -4.95 -5.15
C MET A 83 5.14 -6.04 -5.68
N ARG A 84 5.73 -5.85 -6.86
CA ARG A 84 6.71 -6.79 -7.42
C ARG A 84 8.00 -6.85 -6.60
N MET A 85 8.46 -5.72 -6.06
CA MET A 85 9.60 -5.69 -5.15
C MET A 85 9.32 -6.51 -3.89
N MET A 86 8.19 -6.25 -3.24
CA MET A 86 7.74 -6.99 -2.06
C MET A 86 7.70 -8.50 -2.31
N ASN A 87 7.05 -8.92 -3.39
CA ASN A 87 6.93 -10.35 -3.74
C ASN A 87 8.30 -11.00 -4.00
N ARG A 88 9.20 -10.29 -4.68
CA ARG A 88 10.56 -10.79 -4.97
C ARG A 88 11.38 -10.96 -3.68
N GLU A 89 11.29 -10.01 -2.77
CA GLU A 89 12.03 -10.07 -1.50
C GLU A 89 11.46 -11.15 -0.58
N ILE A 90 10.14 -11.32 -0.52
CA ILE A 90 9.51 -12.43 0.20
C ILE A 90 9.96 -13.76 -0.40
N ALA A 91 9.93 -13.92 -1.72
CA ALA A 91 10.38 -15.15 -2.40
C ALA A 91 11.86 -15.43 -2.14
N ARG A 92 12.73 -14.40 -2.12
CA ARG A 92 14.14 -14.54 -1.74
C ARG A 92 14.26 -15.13 -0.33
N ILE A 93 13.61 -14.54 0.64
CA ILE A 93 13.70 -14.94 2.06
C ILE A 93 13.16 -16.37 2.26
N THR A 94 12.05 -16.72 1.65
CA THR A 94 11.46 -18.08 1.77
C THR A 94 12.35 -19.17 1.18
N SER A 95 13.26 -18.82 0.26
CA SER A 95 14.21 -19.77 -0.33
C SER A 95 15.54 -19.90 0.43
N MET A 96 15.78 -19.07 1.44
CA MET A 96 17.02 -19.05 2.21
C MET A 96 17.02 -20.09 3.32
N ARG A 97 18.20 -20.44 3.80
CA ARG A 97 18.35 -21.25 5.02
C ARG A 97 18.11 -20.36 6.25
N GLN A 98 17.61 -20.96 7.31
CA GLN A 98 17.27 -20.21 8.53
C GLN A 98 18.47 -19.51 9.16
N ASP A 99 19.67 -20.08 9.07
CA ASP A 99 20.90 -19.49 9.58
C ASP A 99 21.32 -18.21 8.81
N GLU A 100 20.91 -18.06 7.55
CA GLU A 100 21.18 -16.89 6.74
C GLU A 100 20.26 -15.70 7.09
N LEU A 101 19.12 -15.96 7.75
CA LEU A 101 18.14 -14.92 8.08
C LEU A 101 18.64 -13.88 9.09
N PHE A 102 19.65 -14.20 9.88
CA PHE A 102 20.28 -13.23 10.77
C PHE A 102 20.93 -12.07 10.00
N GLU A 103 21.54 -12.37 8.85
CA GLU A 103 22.14 -11.33 8.02
C GLU A 103 21.06 -10.49 7.33
N VAL A 104 19.99 -11.14 6.86
CA VAL A 104 18.83 -10.43 6.28
C VAL A 104 18.21 -9.47 7.30
N ALA A 105 18.06 -9.88 8.56
CA ALA A 105 17.52 -9.02 9.61
C ALA A 105 18.38 -7.74 9.81
N LYS A 106 19.70 -7.86 9.76
CA LYS A 106 20.62 -6.71 9.79
C LYS A 106 20.50 -5.84 8.53
N GLU A 107 20.51 -6.47 7.34
CA GLU A 107 20.36 -5.79 6.04
C GLU A 107 19.07 -4.92 6.04
N LEU A 108 17.94 -5.50 6.44
CA LEU A 108 16.65 -4.85 6.48
C LEU A 108 16.44 -3.93 7.71
N ARG A 109 17.33 -4.00 8.71
CA ARG A 109 17.25 -3.26 9.98
C ARG A 109 15.93 -3.54 10.73
N VAL A 110 15.60 -4.83 10.89
CA VAL A 110 14.38 -5.29 11.54
C VAL A 110 14.67 -6.43 12.51
N PRO A 111 13.78 -6.71 13.48
CA PRO A 111 13.91 -7.87 14.36
C PRO A 111 13.93 -9.19 13.56
N TYR A 112 14.79 -10.10 13.99
CA TYR A 112 14.92 -11.44 13.39
C TYR A 112 13.59 -12.19 13.32
N GLU A 113 12.76 -12.08 14.35
CA GLU A 113 11.47 -12.76 14.46
C GLU A 113 10.51 -12.38 13.35
N LEU A 114 10.55 -11.13 12.85
CA LEU A 114 9.74 -10.69 11.72
C LEU A 114 10.23 -11.31 10.41
N VAL A 115 11.55 -11.40 10.21
CA VAL A 115 12.13 -12.07 9.04
C VAL A 115 11.81 -13.56 9.05
N LEU A 116 11.97 -14.22 10.21
CA LEU A 116 11.61 -15.62 10.39
C LEU A 116 10.13 -15.88 10.09
N LYS A 117 9.24 -14.98 10.54
CA LYS A 117 7.81 -15.13 10.26
C LYS A 117 7.49 -15.02 8.78
N VAL A 118 8.15 -14.10 8.04
CA VAL A 118 8.01 -14.01 6.57
C VAL A 118 8.57 -15.25 5.90
N HIS A 119 9.72 -15.75 6.32
CA HIS A 119 10.32 -17.00 5.82
C HIS A 119 9.36 -18.18 5.94
N ASP A 120 8.79 -18.38 7.12
CA ASP A 120 7.94 -19.54 7.42
C ASP A 120 6.55 -19.48 6.78
N THR A 121 6.01 -18.26 6.58
CA THR A 121 4.65 -18.08 6.07
C THR A 121 4.59 -17.71 4.59
N GLY A 122 5.69 -17.25 4.01
CA GLY A 122 5.75 -16.79 2.62
C GLY A 122 4.95 -15.50 2.34
N ARG A 123 4.64 -14.73 3.40
CA ARG A 123 3.86 -13.49 3.27
C ARG A 123 4.16 -12.52 4.41
N LEU A 124 3.69 -11.28 4.28
CA LEU A 124 3.72 -10.32 5.39
C LEU A 124 2.85 -10.81 6.57
N PRO A 125 3.24 -10.45 7.81
CA PRO A 125 2.42 -10.74 9.01
C PRO A 125 1.07 -10.04 9.05
N VAL A 126 0.87 -9.02 8.22
CA VAL A 126 -0.35 -8.21 8.10
C VAL A 126 -0.79 -8.15 6.64
N VAL A 127 -2.02 -7.72 6.38
CA VAL A 127 -2.53 -7.55 5.02
C VAL A 127 -1.76 -6.48 4.25
N ASN A 128 -1.61 -6.68 2.94
CA ASN A 128 -0.92 -5.76 2.05
C ASN A 128 -1.83 -5.33 0.89
N PHE A 129 -2.23 -4.06 0.90
CA PHE A 129 -3.08 -3.47 -0.12
C PHE A 129 -2.27 -2.71 -1.18
N ALA A 130 -2.84 -2.57 -2.35
CA ALA A 130 -2.30 -1.68 -3.37
C ALA A 130 -2.91 -0.29 -3.27
N ALA A 131 -2.06 0.73 -3.34
CA ALA A 131 -2.45 2.13 -3.32
C ALA A 131 -1.57 2.93 -4.29
N GLY A 132 -2.14 4.02 -4.80
CA GLY A 132 -1.45 4.95 -5.70
C GLY A 132 -1.66 4.65 -7.18
N GLY A 133 -2.41 5.51 -7.85
CA GLY A 133 -2.60 5.48 -9.30
C GLY A 133 -3.68 4.55 -9.83
N VAL A 134 -4.35 3.76 -9.00
CA VAL A 134 -5.47 2.91 -9.43
C VAL A 134 -6.63 3.78 -9.93
N ALA A 135 -7.03 3.62 -11.20
CA ALA A 135 -8.06 4.45 -11.81
C ALA A 135 -9.13 3.65 -12.58
N THR A 136 -8.87 2.38 -12.89
CA THR A 136 -9.74 1.53 -13.70
C THR A 136 -9.99 0.17 -13.03
N PRO A 137 -11.07 -0.55 -13.44
CA PRO A 137 -11.27 -1.94 -13.02
C PRO A 137 -10.09 -2.85 -13.40
N ALA A 138 -9.46 -2.60 -14.55
CA ALA A 138 -8.29 -3.37 -15.00
C ALA A 138 -7.07 -3.13 -14.11
N ASP A 139 -6.82 -1.88 -13.64
CA ASP A 139 -5.74 -1.60 -12.69
C ASP A 139 -5.96 -2.34 -11.38
N ALA A 140 -7.18 -2.30 -10.85
CA ALA A 140 -7.54 -3.02 -9.62
C ALA A 140 -7.31 -4.53 -9.79
N ALA A 141 -7.78 -5.11 -10.89
CA ALA A 141 -7.58 -6.53 -11.20
C ALA A 141 -6.09 -6.88 -11.34
N LEU A 142 -5.28 -6.03 -11.98
CA LEU A 142 -3.82 -6.20 -12.08
C LEU A 142 -3.19 -6.28 -10.69
N MET A 143 -3.51 -5.36 -9.80
CA MET A 143 -2.95 -5.35 -8.45
C MET A 143 -3.35 -6.60 -7.66
N MET A 144 -4.60 -7.04 -7.76
CA MET A 144 -5.07 -8.28 -7.15
C MET A 144 -4.34 -9.52 -7.71
N GLN A 145 -4.11 -9.58 -9.02
CA GLN A 145 -3.35 -10.67 -9.66
C GLN A 145 -1.87 -10.65 -9.27
N LEU A 146 -1.32 -9.49 -8.93
CA LEU A 146 0.03 -9.36 -8.37
C LEU A 146 0.13 -9.72 -6.89
N GLY A 147 -0.97 -10.10 -6.25
CA GLY A 147 -1.00 -10.58 -4.87
C GLY A 147 -1.39 -9.53 -3.82
N ALA A 148 -1.89 -8.37 -4.24
CA ALA A 148 -2.54 -7.46 -3.30
C ALA A 148 -3.78 -8.11 -2.69
N GLU A 149 -4.05 -7.80 -1.42
CA GLU A 149 -5.22 -8.33 -0.69
C GLU A 149 -6.40 -7.35 -0.73
N GLY A 150 -6.22 -6.21 -1.39
CA GLY A 150 -7.22 -5.17 -1.64
C GLY A 150 -6.60 -3.96 -2.33
N VAL A 151 -7.42 -2.95 -2.61
CA VAL A 151 -6.96 -1.70 -3.23
C VAL A 151 -7.52 -0.49 -2.49
N PHE A 152 -6.72 0.57 -2.41
CA PHE A 152 -7.16 1.91 -2.05
C PHE A 152 -7.28 2.76 -3.31
N VAL A 153 -8.44 3.39 -3.51
CA VAL A 153 -8.70 4.20 -4.69
C VAL A 153 -9.28 5.56 -4.28
N GLY A 154 -8.63 6.63 -4.67
CA GLY A 154 -9.07 8.00 -4.41
C GLY A 154 -9.42 8.72 -5.72
N SER A 155 -8.48 9.48 -6.26
CA SER A 155 -8.67 10.31 -7.46
C SER A 155 -9.20 9.54 -8.67
N GLY A 156 -8.82 8.28 -8.82
CA GLY A 156 -9.31 7.41 -9.90
C GLY A 156 -10.82 7.28 -9.93
N ILE A 157 -11.46 7.34 -8.76
CA ILE A 157 -12.92 7.36 -8.63
C ILE A 157 -13.43 8.82 -8.65
N PHE A 158 -12.98 9.65 -7.74
CA PHE A 158 -13.57 10.96 -7.48
C PHE A 158 -13.37 11.98 -8.60
N LYS A 159 -12.32 11.86 -9.42
CA LYS A 159 -12.06 12.70 -10.59
C LYS A 159 -12.58 12.11 -11.91
N SER A 160 -13.31 11.01 -11.86
CA SER A 160 -13.93 10.41 -13.05
C SER A 160 -15.26 11.06 -13.38
N GLY A 161 -15.71 10.88 -14.64
CA GLY A 161 -17.02 11.41 -15.12
C GLY A 161 -18.25 10.79 -14.42
N ASN A 162 -18.10 9.58 -13.83
CA ASN A 162 -19.16 8.90 -13.06
C ASN A 162 -18.56 8.16 -11.88
N PRO A 163 -18.27 8.84 -10.74
CA PRO A 163 -17.60 8.26 -9.60
C PRO A 163 -18.31 7.02 -9.01
N LYS A 164 -19.64 7.07 -8.89
CA LYS A 164 -20.43 5.97 -8.33
C LYS A 164 -20.28 4.70 -9.17
N LYS A 165 -20.53 4.80 -10.48
CA LYS A 165 -20.46 3.67 -11.41
C LYS A 165 -19.03 3.09 -11.46
N ARG A 166 -18.02 3.96 -11.43
CA ARG A 166 -16.61 3.55 -11.41
C ARG A 166 -16.24 2.84 -10.12
N ALA A 167 -16.69 3.33 -8.97
CA ALA A 167 -16.49 2.66 -7.68
C ALA A 167 -17.12 1.26 -7.67
N ASP A 168 -18.37 1.15 -8.08
CA ASP A 168 -19.07 -0.14 -8.17
C ASP A 168 -18.34 -1.14 -9.10
N ALA A 169 -17.83 -0.66 -10.23
CA ALA A 169 -17.06 -1.47 -11.17
C ALA A 169 -15.72 -1.94 -10.59
N ILE A 170 -14.99 -1.05 -9.91
CA ILE A 170 -13.71 -1.39 -9.26
C ILE A 170 -13.92 -2.41 -8.13
N VAL A 171 -14.93 -2.23 -7.28
CA VAL A 171 -15.25 -3.20 -6.21
C VAL A 171 -15.55 -4.58 -6.78
N LYS A 172 -16.35 -4.66 -7.84
CA LYS A 172 -16.62 -5.93 -8.52
C LYS A 172 -15.37 -6.52 -9.18
N ALA A 173 -14.50 -5.69 -9.76
CA ALA A 173 -13.24 -6.13 -10.35
C ALA A 173 -12.28 -6.71 -9.31
N VAL A 174 -12.20 -6.13 -8.11
CA VAL A 174 -11.42 -6.69 -7.00
C VAL A 174 -11.92 -8.08 -6.60
N THR A 175 -13.24 -8.28 -6.55
CA THR A 175 -13.81 -9.60 -6.21
C THR A 175 -13.64 -10.63 -7.32
N ASN A 176 -13.67 -10.19 -8.59
CA ASN A 176 -13.68 -11.06 -9.76
C ASN A 176 -12.44 -10.87 -10.65
N TYR A 177 -11.31 -10.55 -10.06
CA TYR A 177 -10.09 -10.13 -10.75
C TYR A 177 -9.48 -11.16 -11.73
N LYS A 178 -9.93 -12.42 -11.70
CA LYS A 178 -9.52 -13.48 -12.65
C LYS A 178 -10.52 -13.72 -13.77
N ASP A 179 -11.70 -13.13 -13.73
CA ASP A 179 -12.72 -13.29 -14.76
C ASP A 179 -12.58 -12.20 -15.83
N ALA A 180 -11.84 -12.51 -16.91
CA ALA A 180 -11.56 -11.57 -17.98
C ALA A 180 -12.83 -11.09 -18.71
N LYS A 181 -13.86 -11.94 -18.80
CA LYS A 181 -15.14 -11.56 -19.43
C LYS A 181 -15.88 -10.52 -18.57
N MET A 182 -16.00 -10.79 -17.28
CA MET A 182 -16.58 -9.83 -16.33
C MET A 182 -15.80 -8.52 -16.29
N LEU A 183 -14.46 -8.58 -16.30
CA LEU A 183 -13.61 -7.38 -16.31
C LEU A 183 -13.86 -6.53 -17.57
N ALA A 184 -14.07 -7.15 -18.73
CA ALA A 184 -14.42 -6.44 -19.96
C ALA A 184 -15.79 -5.75 -19.84
N GLU A 185 -16.79 -6.42 -19.31
CA GLU A 185 -18.13 -5.86 -19.05
C GLU A 185 -18.05 -4.69 -18.05
N LEU A 186 -17.31 -4.85 -16.95
CA LEU A 186 -17.13 -3.82 -15.92
C LEU A 186 -16.34 -2.59 -16.42
N SER A 187 -15.52 -2.76 -17.44
CA SER A 187 -14.73 -1.66 -18.03
C SER A 187 -15.50 -0.85 -19.06
N SER A 188 -16.70 -1.29 -19.43
CA SER A 188 -17.52 -0.66 -20.46
C SER A 188 -18.35 0.49 -19.89
N ASP A 189 -18.52 1.56 -20.69
CA ASP A 189 -19.45 2.66 -20.42
C ASP A 189 -19.31 3.28 -19.01
N LEU A 190 -18.07 3.48 -18.55
CA LEU A 190 -17.78 4.08 -17.24
C LEU A 190 -17.72 5.62 -17.27
N GLY A 191 -17.96 6.23 -18.43
CA GLY A 191 -17.71 7.65 -18.64
C GLY A 191 -16.20 7.97 -18.71
N GLU A 192 -15.87 9.24 -18.71
CA GLU A 192 -14.49 9.68 -18.80
C GLU A 192 -13.68 9.22 -17.59
N ALA A 193 -12.47 8.72 -17.86
CA ALA A 193 -11.50 8.46 -16.81
C ALA A 193 -10.89 9.76 -16.30
N MET A 194 -10.29 9.73 -15.11
CA MET A 194 -9.47 10.85 -14.66
C MET A 194 -8.32 11.11 -15.66
N VAL A 195 -7.93 12.38 -15.80
CA VAL A 195 -6.73 12.72 -16.58
C VAL A 195 -5.51 12.22 -15.82
N GLY A 196 -4.71 11.36 -16.48
CA GLY A 196 -3.48 10.82 -15.92
C GLY A 196 -2.34 11.83 -15.96
N ILE A 197 -1.40 11.67 -15.02
CA ILE A 197 -0.12 12.39 -14.97
C ILE A 197 0.98 11.35 -15.00
N ASN A 198 1.90 11.44 -15.96
CA ASN A 198 3.02 10.50 -16.05
C ASN A 198 4.01 10.72 -14.90
N GLU A 199 4.61 9.63 -14.42
CA GLU A 199 5.64 9.68 -13.39
C GLU A 199 6.80 10.63 -13.75
N SER A 200 7.19 10.66 -15.01
CA SER A 200 8.27 11.52 -15.51
C SER A 200 7.99 13.03 -15.39
N GLU A 201 6.74 13.41 -15.18
CA GLU A 201 6.32 14.80 -14.98
C GLU A 201 6.35 15.20 -13.49
N ILE A 202 6.60 14.26 -12.58
CA ILE A 202 6.60 14.48 -11.14
C ILE A 202 8.00 14.83 -10.68
N GLN A 203 8.17 16.02 -10.11
CA GLN A 203 9.46 16.50 -9.61
C GLN A 203 9.87 15.88 -8.27
N LEU A 204 8.90 15.53 -7.42
CA LEU A 204 9.12 14.95 -6.09
C LEU A 204 8.18 13.76 -5.89
N LEU A 205 8.75 12.56 -5.81
CA LEU A 205 7.99 11.35 -5.52
C LEU A 205 7.62 11.30 -4.02
N MET A 206 6.32 11.20 -3.73
CA MET A 206 5.81 11.09 -2.36
C MET A 206 6.30 9.80 -1.70
N ALA A 207 6.51 8.73 -2.47
CA ALA A 207 7.04 7.45 -2.03
C ALA A 207 8.42 7.55 -1.33
N GLU A 208 9.17 8.63 -1.56
CA GLU A 208 10.49 8.85 -0.95
C GLU A 208 10.41 9.44 0.46
N ARG A 209 9.23 9.86 0.91
CA ARG A 209 9.02 10.39 2.28
C ARG A 209 8.95 9.26 3.29
N GLY A 210 9.44 9.50 4.52
CA GLY A 210 9.34 8.58 5.65
C GLY A 210 10.02 7.22 5.43
N LYS A 211 11.28 7.25 4.98
CA LYS A 211 12.09 6.04 4.73
C LYS A 211 12.51 5.34 6.01
#